data_627e323fef08f8a38f730fc8a0684038
#
_entry.id   627e323fef08f8a38f730fc8a0684038
#
_cell.length_a   1.000
_cell.length_b   1.000
_cell.length_c   1.000
_cell.angle_alpha   90.00
_cell.angle_beta   90.00
_cell.angle_gamma   90.00
#
_symmetry.space_group_name_H-M   'P 1'
#
loop_
_entity.id
_entity.type
_entity.pdbx_description
1 polymer ?
#
loop_
_entity_poly.entity_id
_entity_poly.type
_entity_poly.pdbx_seq_one_letter_code
_entity_poly.pdbx_strand_id
1 'polypeptide(L)'
;MTRLGFLQPLIDDASVEEIIVLGGQRTFVVRDGRKHLITEVADIETVRRIAEQLLAGTGRRLDLANPIVSAQLTDGSRVHITGPPVTHEDRLNIQIRKFVLAADRLSSLVDRGSLTPLAADLLGAAVRADKTILVAGAPGAGKTTLVNCLLNEVPADRRVVTAEEVFEIQANLPDMTQMQTREVGLDGGGVITLRDLVREALRQRPDRIVIGEVRGPEALDMLMALNAGCSGLATLHANSSRDALEKLVS
;
A
#
# COMPACT_ATOMS: atom_id res chain seq x y z
N MET A 1 14.60 20.79 5.14
CA MET A 1 14.46 19.38 4.78
C MET A 1 15.75 18.66 5.14
N THR A 2 15.71 17.77 6.08
CA THR A 2 16.88 16.96 6.48
C THR A 2 17.13 15.97 5.35
N ARG A 3 18.21 16.13 4.61
CA ARG A 3 18.55 15.26 3.50
C ARG A 3 18.96 13.88 4.03
N LEU A 4 18.38 12.82 3.48
CA LEU A 4 18.64 11.41 3.84
C LEU A 4 20.00 10.90 3.31
N GLY A 5 20.99 11.80 3.20
CA GLY A 5 22.35 11.47 2.78
C GLY A 5 22.36 10.81 1.39
N PHE A 6 23.10 9.70 1.27
CA PHE A 6 23.24 8.95 0.01
C PHE A 6 21.93 8.31 -0.49
N LEU A 7 20.91 8.16 0.37
CA LEU A 7 19.60 7.65 -0.05
C LEU A 7 18.74 8.71 -0.74
N GLN A 8 18.99 10.02 -0.52
CA GLN A 8 18.15 11.07 -1.08
C GLN A 8 18.04 11.01 -2.62
N PRO A 9 19.13 10.87 -3.39
CA PRO A 9 19.05 10.74 -4.85
C PRO A 9 18.25 9.52 -5.30
N LEU A 10 18.32 8.41 -4.53
CA LEU A 10 17.59 7.17 -4.83
C LEU A 10 16.10 7.31 -4.53
N ILE A 11 15.75 8.08 -3.50
CA ILE A 11 14.36 8.40 -3.15
C ILE A 11 13.75 9.34 -4.19
N ASP A 12 14.52 10.32 -4.66
CA ASP A 12 14.06 11.31 -5.65
C ASP A 12 13.97 10.73 -7.08
N ASP A 13 14.66 9.61 -7.36
CA ASP A 13 14.63 8.94 -8.67
C ASP A 13 13.31 8.18 -8.86
N ALA A 14 12.43 8.70 -9.72
CA ALA A 14 11.10 8.11 -10.00
C ALA A 14 11.17 6.69 -10.60
N SER A 15 12.31 6.27 -11.16
CA SER A 15 12.50 4.91 -11.69
C SER A 15 12.79 3.87 -10.60
N VAL A 16 13.15 4.30 -9.39
CA VAL A 16 13.43 3.41 -8.27
C VAL A 16 12.13 3.03 -7.56
N GLU A 17 11.86 1.73 -7.50
CA GLU A 17 10.69 1.14 -6.82
C GLU A 17 11.00 0.77 -5.37
N GLU A 18 12.18 0.17 -5.14
CA GLU A 18 12.65 -0.23 -3.81
C GLU A 18 14.12 0.16 -3.59
N ILE A 19 14.46 0.45 -2.35
CA ILE A 19 15.83 0.67 -1.88
C ILE A 19 16.08 -0.31 -0.74
N ILE A 20 17.18 -1.06 -0.82
CA ILE A 20 17.54 -2.07 0.18
C ILE A 20 18.97 -1.79 0.65
N VAL A 21 19.12 -1.39 1.90
CA VAL A 21 20.41 -1.18 2.57
C VAL A 21 20.69 -2.38 3.46
N LEU A 22 21.79 -3.05 3.23
CA LEU A 22 22.22 -4.23 4.01
C LEU A 22 23.43 -3.89 4.87
N GLY A 23 23.17 -3.59 6.13
CA GLY A 23 24.17 -3.50 7.18
C GLY A 23 25.34 -2.52 6.92
N GLY A 24 25.10 -1.43 6.19
CA GLY A 24 26.19 -0.51 5.84
C GLY A 24 27.18 -1.05 4.80
N GLN A 25 26.98 -2.27 4.29
CA GLN A 25 27.92 -2.94 3.39
C GLN A 25 27.51 -2.86 1.93
N ARG A 26 26.20 -2.91 1.64
CA ARG A 26 25.66 -2.93 0.28
C ARG A 26 24.34 -2.22 0.22
N THR A 27 24.14 -1.48 -0.85
CA THR A 27 22.84 -0.89 -1.19
C THR A 27 22.38 -1.41 -2.54
N PHE A 28 21.14 -1.84 -2.60
CA PHE A 28 20.51 -2.25 -3.84
C PHE A 28 19.30 -1.35 -4.12
N VAL A 29 18.99 -1.18 -5.38
CA VAL A 29 17.72 -0.60 -5.83
C VAL A 29 17.01 -1.58 -6.74
N VAL A 30 15.68 -1.49 -6.76
CA VAL A 30 14.85 -2.19 -7.74
C VAL A 30 14.32 -1.16 -8.72
N ARG A 31 14.51 -1.42 -10.03
CA ARG A 31 13.98 -0.66 -11.16
C ARG A 31 13.40 -1.64 -12.17
N ASP A 32 12.19 -1.38 -12.65
CA ASP A 32 11.48 -2.27 -13.58
C ASP A 32 11.47 -3.74 -13.11
N GLY A 33 11.25 -3.94 -11.78
CA GLY A 33 11.26 -5.26 -11.14
C GLY A 33 12.64 -5.93 -11.06
N ARG A 34 13.73 -5.28 -11.48
CA ARG A 34 15.09 -5.82 -11.46
C ARG A 34 15.95 -5.18 -10.38
N LYS A 35 16.70 -6.02 -9.68
CA LYS A 35 17.57 -5.60 -8.59
C LYS A 35 18.97 -5.22 -9.13
N HIS A 36 19.43 -4.02 -8.75
CA HIS A 36 20.74 -3.47 -9.14
C HIS A 36 21.55 -3.13 -7.89
N LEU A 37 22.83 -3.51 -7.88
CA LEU A 37 23.76 -3.11 -6.83
C LEU A 37 24.20 -1.66 -7.05
N ILE A 38 24.14 -0.86 -6.00
CA ILE A 38 24.70 0.49 -5.93
C ILE A 38 26.08 0.39 -5.26
N THR A 39 27.07 1.05 -5.83
CA THR A 39 28.45 0.98 -5.36
C THR A 39 28.73 1.81 -4.11
N GLU A 40 27.82 2.72 -3.74
CA GLU A 40 27.98 3.52 -2.54
C GLU A 40 27.72 2.67 -1.29
N VAL A 41 28.71 2.65 -0.41
CA VAL A 41 28.67 1.99 0.90
C VAL A 41 28.70 3.08 1.96
N ALA A 42 27.77 3.03 2.89
CA ALA A 42 27.72 3.91 4.03
C ALA A 42 28.17 3.15 5.30
N ASP A 43 28.88 3.84 6.19
CA ASP A 43 29.17 3.30 7.50
C ASP A 43 27.92 3.12 8.35
N ILE A 44 28.00 2.29 9.37
CA ILE A 44 26.84 1.91 10.21
C ILE A 44 26.23 3.12 10.93
N GLU A 45 27.02 4.09 11.33
CA GLU A 45 26.54 5.30 12.01
C GLU A 45 25.72 6.19 11.07
N THR A 46 26.16 6.29 9.81
CA THR A 46 25.38 6.97 8.77
C THR A 46 24.06 6.26 8.51
N VAL A 47 24.06 4.91 8.43
CA VAL A 47 22.82 4.13 8.25
C VAL A 47 21.88 4.28 9.45
N ARG A 48 22.43 4.28 10.68
CA ARG A 48 21.64 4.50 11.91
C ARG A 48 20.97 5.86 11.91
N ARG A 49 21.73 6.92 11.62
CA ARG A 49 21.19 8.28 11.52
C ARG A 49 20.10 8.40 10.47
N ILE A 50 20.26 7.76 9.31
CA ILE A 50 19.23 7.72 8.27
C ILE A 50 17.98 6.99 8.76
N ALA A 51 18.12 5.86 9.44
CA ALA A 51 17.01 5.12 10.04
C ALA A 51 16.21 6.00 11.01
N GLU A 52 16.90 6.72 11.92
CA GLU A 52 16.27 7.65 12.85
C GLU A 52 15.55 8.80 12.12
N GLN A 53 16.14 9.34 11.05
CA GLN A 53 15.51 10.39 10.23
C GLN A 53 14.27 9.88 9.49
N LEU A 54 14.30 8.67 8.95
CA LEU A 54 13.13 8.04 8.30
C LEU A 54 11.99 7.81 9.28
N LEU A 55 12.30 7.43 10.53
CA LEU A 55 11.30 7.21 11.57
C LEU A 55 10.82 8.50 12.24
N ALA A 56 11.54 9.61 12.07
CA ALA A 56 11.15 10.90 12.65
C ALA A 56 9.74 11.32 12.17
N GLY A 57 8.85 11.57 13.12
CA GLY A 57 7.46 11.94 12.83
C GLY A 57 6.50 10.76 12.58
N THR A 58 6.99 9.52 12.52
CA THR A 58 6.13 8.32 12.36
C THR A 58 5.56 7.79 13.68
N GLY A 59 6.01 8.31 14.82
CA GLY A 59 5.68 7.77 16.14
C GLY A 59 6.31 6.41 16.43
N ARG A 60 7.25 5.95 15.61
CA ARG A 60 7.98 4.69 15.77
C ARG A 60 9.42 4.95 16.19
N ARG A 61 10.00 4.00 16.92
CA ARG A 61 11.38 4.08 17.39
C ARG A 61 12.07 2.75 17.22
N LEU A 62 13.32 2.79 16.73
CA LEU A 62 14.21 1.63 16.66
C LEU A 62 15.14 1.66 17.87
N ASP A 63 15.09 0.63 18.70
CA ASP A 63 15.97 0.42 19.86
C ASP A 63 16.07 -1.08 20.18
N LEU A 64 16.79 -1.42 21.28
CA LEU A 64 16.96 -2.81 21.69
C LEU A 64 15.65 -3.50 22.10
N ALA A 65 14.67 -2.74 22.55
CA ALA A 65 13.34 -3.26 22.90
C ALA A 65 12.46 -3.43 21.65
N ASN A 66 12.70 -2.61 20.62
CA ASN A 66 11.98 -2.61 19.36
C ASN A 66 12.97 -2.72 18.19
N PRO A 67 13.62 -3.90 18.01
CA PRO A 67 14.65 -4.08 16.98
C PRO A 67 14.11 -4.24 15.56
N ILE A 68 12.82 -4.37 15.42
CA ILE A 68 12.09 -4.48 14.13
C ILE A 68 11.04 -3.39 14.09
N VAL A 69 11.12 -2.54 13.08
CA VAL A 69 10.19 -1.41 12.93
C VAL A 69 9.70 -1.32 11.49
N SER A 70 8.38 -1.23 11.33
CA SER A 70 7.74 -0.87 10.06
C SER A 70 7.03 0.46 10.24
N ALA A 71 7.15 1.34 9.26
CA ALA A 71 6.46 2.63 9.26
C ALA A 71 6.09 3.05 7.85
N GLN A 72 5.09 3.92 7.75
CA GLN A 72 4.77 4.63 6.53
C GLN A 72 5.36 6.05 6.59
N LEU A 73 5.99 6.46 5.52
CA LEU A 73 6.54 7.79 5.35
C LEU A 73 5.45 8.75 4.84
N THR A 74 5.71 10.05 4.94
CA THR A 74 4.75 11.10 4.55
C THR A 74 4.42 11.11 3.05
N ASP A 75 5.28 10.53 2.21
CA ASP A 75 5.08 10.36 0.77
C ASP A 75 4.31 9.08 0.41
N GLY A 76 3.83 8.32 1.41
CA GLY A 76 3.16 7.04 1.23
C GLY A 76 4.11 5.84 1.10
N SER A 77 5.42 6.04 1.00
CA SER A 77 6.42 4.97 0.96
C SER A 77 6.42 4.20 2.29
N ARG A 78 6.74 2.90 2.21
CA ARG A 78 6.88 2.04 3.39
C ARG A 78 8.35 1.84 3.72
N VAL A 79 8.70 1.95 4.98
CA VAL A 79 10.02 1.60 5.47
C VAL A 79 9.93 0.43 6.44
N HIS A 80 10.82 -0.54 6.26
CA HIS A 80 11.04 -1.64 7.20
C HIS A 80 12.49 -1.64 7.63
N ILE A 81 12.73 -1.62 8.94
CA ILE A 81 14.08 -1.53 9.51
C ILE A 81 14.25 -2.68 10.49
N THR A 82 15.41 -3.34 10.41
CA THR A 82 15.82 -4.36 11.37
C THR A 82 17.21 -4.05 11.90
N GLY A 83 17.37 -4.10 13.21
CA GLY A 83 18.62 -3.84 13.90
C GLY A 83 18.92 -4.87 15.00
N PRO A 84 20.02 -4.71 15.75
CA PRO A 84 20.32 -5.56 16.89
C PRO A 84 19.18 -5.55 17.93
N PRO A 85 18.92 -6.69 18.60
CA PRO A 85 19.65 -7.95 18.57
C PRO A 85 19.20 -8.97 17.51
N VAL A 86 18.25 -8.63 16.62
CA VAL A 86 17.79 -9.54 15.55
C VAL A 86 18.72 -9.57 14.34
N THR A 87 19.63 -8.61 14.27
CA THR A 87 20.77 -8.61 13.35
C THR A 87 22.07 -8.72 14.14
N HIS A 88 23.21 -8.85 13.45
CA HIS A 88 24.51 -8.68 14.10
C HIS A 88 24.65 -7.25 14.66
N GLU A 89 25.45 -7.07 15.72
CA GLU A 89 25.60 -5.79 16.43
C GLU A 89 26.07 -4.64 15.52
N ASP A 90 26.85 -4.96 14.49
CA ASP A 90 27.39 -4.04 13.48
C ASP A 90 26.45 -3.86 12.25
N ARG A 91 25.24 -4.41 12.27
CA ARG A 91 24.34 -4.41 11.11
C ARG A 91 22.99 -3.80 11.40
N LEU A 92 22.56 -2.95 10.51
CA LEU A 92 21.22 -2.36 10.46
C LEU A 92 20.73 -2.38 9.02
N ASN A 93 19.62 -3.07 8.78
CA ASN A 93 19.06 -3.16 7.45
C ASN A 93 17.88 -2.20 7.30
N ILE A 94 17.81 -1.51 6.17
CA ILE A 94 16.67 -0.63 5.81
C ILE A 94 16.14 -1.10 4.47
N GLN A 95 14.85 -1.34 4.40
CA GLN A 95 14.14 -1.58 3.15
C GLN A 95 13.07 -0.49 2.99
N ILE A 96 13.16 0.27 1.90
CA ILE A 96 12.19 1.29 1.55
C ILE A 96 11.50 0.83 0.28
N ARG A 97 10.19 0.63 0.34
CA ARG A 97 9.35 0.41 -0.83
C ARG A 97 8.65 1.71 -1.15
N LYS A 98 9.04 2.32 -2.25
CA LYS A 98 8.48 3.59 -2.66
C LYS A 98 7.03 3.41 -3.11
N PHE A 99 6.23 4.40 -2.76
CA PHE A 99 4.91 4.50 -3.35
C PHE A 99 5.05 5.13 -4.74
N VAL A 100 4.83 4.33 -5.78
CA VAL A 100 4.85 4.79 -7.18
C VAL A 100 3.47 4.55 -7.77
N LEU A 101 2.73 5.62 -8.03
CA LEU A 101 1.48 5.53 -8.77
C LEU A 101 1.79 5.31 -10.26
N ALA A 102 1.80 4.04 -10.67
CA ALA A 102 2.18 3.65 -12.02
C ALA A 102 1.18 4.12 -13.10
N ALA A 103 -0.11 4.24 -12.74
CA ALA A 103 -1.18 4.73 -13.59
C ALA A 103 -2.34 5.24 -12.73
N ASP A 104 -3.01 6.28 -13.18
CA ASP A 104 -4.19 6.89 -12.54
C ASP A 104 -5.48 6.72 -13.36
N ARG A 105 -5.38 6.26 -14.61
CA ARG A 105 -6.49 6.11 -15.55
C ARG A 105 -6.44 4.77 -16.26
N LEU A 106 -7.61 4.24 -16.62
CA LEU A 106 -7.73 3.00 -17.41
C LEU A 106 -7.04 3.14 -18.78
N SER A 107 -7.09 4.32 -19.41
CA SER A 107 -6.35 4.60 -20.65
C SER A 107 -4.85 4.44 -20.51
N SER A 108 -4.28 4.86 -19.39
CA SER A 108 -2.83 4.67 -19.12
C SER A 108 -2.44 3.19 -19.04
N LEU A 109 -3.34 2.33 -18.58
CA LEU A 109 -3.13 0.86 -18.58
C LEU A 109 -3.25 0.26 -19.98
N VAL A 110 -4.10 0.84 -20.84
CA VAL A 110 -4.19 0.46 -22.26
C VAL A 110 -2.91 0.85 -22.99
N ASP A 111 -2.42 2.07 -22.82
CA ASP A 111 -1.19 2.57 -23.44
C ASP A 111 0.04 1.72 -23.07
N ARG A 112 0.04 1.18 -21.85
CA ARG A 112 1.09 0.26 -21.35
C ARG A 112 0.88 -1.20 -21.77
N GLY A 113 -0.18 -1.52 -22.50
CA GLY A 113 -0.51 -2.89 -22.92
C GLY A 113 -1.00 -3.81 -21.77
N SER A 114 -1.32 -3.24 -20.59
CA SER A 114 -1.84 -4.00 -19.45
C SER A 114 -3.32 -4.34 -19.58
N LEU A 115 -4.09 -3.54 -20.33
CA LEU A 115 -5.50 -3.76 -20.66
C LEU A 115 -5.72 -3.60 -22.16
N THR A 116 -6.73 -4.33 -22.69
CA THR A 116 -7.27 -4.02 -24.01
C THR A 116 -8.23 -2.83 -23.89
N PRO A 117 -8.45 -2.03 -24.96
CA PRO A 117 -9.44 -0.95 -24.96
C PRO A 117 -10.83 -1.43 -24.53
N LEU A 118 -11.28 -2.57 -25.07
CA LEU A 118 -12.57 -3.17 -24.73
C LEU A 118 -12.67 -3.52 -23.22
N ALA A 119 -11.60 -4.04 -22.63
CA ALA A 119 -11.57 -4.35 -21.19
C ALA A 119 -11.64 -3.07 -20.35
N ALA A 120 -10.94 -2.01 -20.75
CA ALA A 120 -10.99 -0.71 -20.08
C ALA A 120 -12.42 -0.11 -20.12
N ASP A 121 -13.07 -0.13 -21.29
CA ASP A 121 -14.44 0.35 -21.48
C ASP A 121 -15.44 -0.43 -20.62
N LEU A 122 -15.32 -1.77 -20.60
CA LEU A 122 -16.16 -2.64 -19.80
C LEU A 122 -16.01 -2.37 -18.30
N LEU A 123 -14.77 -2.24 -17.83
CA LEU A 123 -14.47 -1.96 -16.42
C LEU A 123 -14.99 -0.57 -16.01
N GLY A 124 -14.77 0.46 -16.82
CA GLY A 124 -15.30 1.79 -16.58
C GLY A 124 -16.82 1.81 -16.53
N ALA A 125 -17.49 1.13 -17.48
CA ALA A 125 -18.93 0.98 -17.47
C ALA A 125 -19.45 0.23 -16.23
N ALA A 126 -18.74 -0.82 -15.79
CA ALA A 126 -19.10 -1.56 -14.58
C ALA A 126 -19.00 -0.69 -13.31
N VAL A 127 -17.96 0.15 -13.20
CA VAL A 127 -17.82 1.10 -12.09
C VAL A 127 -18.96 2.11 -12.10
N ARG A 128 -19.25 2.73 -13.23
CA ARG A 128 -20.35 3.72 -13.37
C ARG A 128 -21.73 3.12 -13.13
N ALA A 129 -21.87 1.81 -13.35
CA ALA A 129 -23.11 1.05 -13.06
C ALA A 129 -23.12 0.46 -11.63
N ASP A 130 -22.32 0.96 -10.73
CA ASP A 130 -22.22 0.55 -9.32
C ASP A 130 -21.99 -0.97 -9.13
N LYS A 131 -21.26 -1.62 -10.06
CA LYS A 131 -20.93 -3.04 -9.90
C LYS A 131 -19.82 -3.22 -8.88
N THR A 132 -19.91 -4.29 -8.11
CA THR A 132 -18.84 -4.77 -7.25
C THR A 132 -17.77 -5.44 -8.09
N ILE A 133 -16.51 -5.05 -7.87
CA ILE A 133 -15.35 -5.57 -8.60
C ILE A 133 -14.31 -6.07 -7.60
N LEU A 134 -13.92 -7.32 -7.76
CA LEU A 134 -12.81 -7.93 -7.02
C LEU A 134 -11.59 -8.03 -7.93
N VAL A 135 -10.48 -7.46 -7.49
CA VAL A 135 -9.21 -7.49 -8.21
C VAL A 135 -8.30 -8.49 -7.54
N ALA A 136 -8.04 -9.59 -8.21
CA ALA A 136 -7.23 -10.69 -7.70
C ALA A 136 -5.91 -10.83 -8.46
N GLY A 137 -4.85 -11.22 -7.77
CA GLY A 137 -3.55 -11.48 -8.39
C GLY A 137 -2.43 -11.64 -7.38
N ALA A 138 -1.25 -12.04 -7.87
CA ALA A 138 -0.03 -12.17 -7.07
C ALA A 138 0.42 -10.83 -6.45
N PRO A 139 1.32 -10.84 -5.44
CA PRO A 139 2.02 -9.65 -4.98
C PRO A 139 2.72 -8.94 -6.15
N GLY A 140 2.62 -7.60 -6.20
CA GLY A 140 3.24 -6.82 -7.27
C GLY A 140 2.56 -6.87 -8.64
N ALA A 141 1.43 -7.58 -8.79
CA ALA A 141 0.71 -7.70 -10.07
C ALA A 141 -0.05 -6.42 -10.50
N GLY A 142 0.04 -5.33 -9.75
CA GLY A 142 -0.62 -4.06 -10.09
C GLY A 142 -2.08 -3.95 -9.63
N LYS A 143 -2.52 -4.76 -8.64
CA LYS A 143 -3.90 -4.74 -8.12
C LYS A 143 -4.33 -3.34 -7.65
N THR A 144 -3.54 -2.72 -6.78
CA THR A 144 -3.81 -1.38 -6.25
C THR A 144 -3.78 -0.32 -7.35
N THR A 145 -2.90 -0.45 -8.33
CA THR A 145 -2.87 0.42 -9.52
C THR A 145 -4.17 0.35 -10.29
N LEU A 146 -4.68 -0.87 -10.53
CA LEU A 146 -5.96 -1.05 -11.22
C LEU A 146 -7.12 -0.47 -10.40
N VAL A 147 -7.14 -0.69 -9.07
CA VAL A 147 -8.17 -0.10 -8.19
C VAL A 147 -8.13 1.43 -8.25
N ASN A 148 -6.95 2.06 -8.23
CA ASN A 148 -6.80 3.51 -8.38
C ASN A 148 -7.37 4.00 -9.73
N CYS A 149 -7.08 3.28 -10.83
CA CYS A 149 -7.66 3.60 -12.15
C CYS A 149 -9.19 3.45 -12.16
N LEU A 150 -9.73 2.41 -11.52
CA LEU A 150 -11.18 2.19 -11.41
C LEU A 150 -11.87 3.27 -10.58
N LEU A 151 -11.22 3.74 -9.51
CA LEU A 151 -11.77 4.80 -8.66
C LEU A 151 -11.92 6.12 -9.39
N ASN A 152 -11.05 6.43 -10.34
CA ASN A 152 -11.17 7.63 -11.17
C ASN A 152 -12.32 7.55 -12.22
N GLU A 153 -12.97 6.38 -12.35
CA GLU A 153 -14.19 6.20 -13.12
C GLU A 153 -15.48 6.37 -12.27
N VAL A 154 -15.33 6.54 -10.96
CA VAL A 154 -16.47 6.73 -10.05
C VAL A 154 -17.07 8.13 -10.27
N PRO A 155 -18.40 8.25 -10.46
CA PRO A 155 -19.06 9.56 -10.59
C PRO A 155 -18.80 10.45 -9.37
N ALA A 156 -18.64 11.77 -9.62
CA ALA A 156 -18.28 12.75 -8.59
C ALA A 156 -19.34 12.96 -7.51
N ASP A 157 -20.56 12.53 -7.74
CA ASP A 157 -21.69 12.56 -6.80
C ASP A 157 -21.76 11.34 -5.88
N ARG A 158 -20.83 10.41 -6.02
CA ARG A 158 -20.76 9.18 -5.21
C ARG A 158 -19.79 9.34 -4.02
N ARG A 159 -20.28 8.94 -2.85
CA ARG A 159 -19.48 8.88 -1.64
C ARG A 159 -18.67 7.59 -1.60
N VAL A 160 -17.35 7.72 -1.52
CA VAL A 160 -16.41 6.61 -1.41
C VAL A 160 -15.79 6.57 -0.02
N VAL A 161 -15.78 5.41 0.61
CA VAL A 161 -15.07 5.20 1.88
C VAL A 161 -14.06 4.06 1.71
N THR A 162 -12.79 4.31 2.02
CA THR A 162 -11.74 3.30 1.93
C THR A 162 -11.36 2.77 3.31
N ALA A 163 -11.01 1.49 3.36
CA ALA A 163 -10.42 0.82 4.51
C ALA A 163 -9.14 0.11 4.06
N GLU A 164 -8.00 0.53 4.59
CA GLU A 164 -6.68 0.12 4.13
C GLU A 164 -5.78 -0.28 5.31
N GLU A 165 -4.88 -1.24 5.11
CA GLU A 165 -3.79 -1.49 6.07
C GLU A 165 -2.76 -0.37 6.02
N VAL A 166 -2.50 0.15 4.83
CA VAL A 166 -1.62 1.28 4.55
C VAL A 166 -2.25 2.07 3.42
N PHE A 167 -2.25 3.40 3.51
CA PHE A 167 -2.77 4.26 2.45
C PHE A 167 -2.00 4.07 1.14
N GLU A 168 -2.62 3.38 0.20
CA GLU A 168 -2.13 3.17 -1.17
C GLU A 168 -3.12 3.71 -2.22
N ILE A 169 -4.33 4.02 -1.80
CA ILE A 169 -5.37 4.54 -2.69
C ILE A 169 -5.19 6.05 -2.82
N GLN A 170 -5.05 6.52 -4.06
CA GLN A 170 -4.90 7.92 -4.40
C GLN A 170 -5.86 8.29 -5.53
N ALA A 171 -7.15 8.36 -5.22
CA ALA A 171 -8.16 8.85 -6.14
C ALA A 171 -8.53 10.28 -5.78
N ASN A 172 -8.72 11.12 -6.80
CA ASN A 172 -9.14 12.51 -6.62
C ASN A 172 -10.67 12.61 -6.73
N LEU A 173 -11.36 12.15 -5.68
CA LEU A 173 -12.82 12.18 -5.60
C LEU A 173 -13.27 13.27 -4.60
N PRO A 174 -14.30 14.07 -4.93
CA PRO A 174 -14.76 15.15 -4.05
C PRO A 174 -15.28 14.68 -2.70
N ASP A 175 -15.95 13.52 -2.65
CA ASP A 175 -16.50 12.93 -1.42
C ASP A 175 -15.83 11.56 -1.15
N MET A 176 -14.60 11.62 -0.63
CA MET A 176 -13.83 10.43 -0.29
C MET A 176 -13.32 10.50 1.15
N THR A 177 -13.58 9.46 1.91
CA THR A 177 -13.01 9.26 3.25
C THR A 177 -12.07 8.07 3.23
N GLN A 178 -10.84 8.30 3.67
CA GLN A 178 -9.83 7.24 3.77
C GLN A 178 -9.57 6.90 5.23
N MET A 179 -9.54 5.60 5.53
CA MET A 179 -9.26 5.08 6.86
C MET A 179 -8.16 4.03 6.78
N GLN A 180 -7.28 4.05 7.78
CA GLN A 180 -6.14 3.13 7.88
C GLN A 180 -6.15 2.40 9.20
N THR A 181 -5.73 1.13 9.19
CA THR A 181 -5.50 0.34 10.41
C THR A 181 -4.45 0.99 11.31
N ARG A 182 -4.52 0.68 12.59
CA ARG A 182 -3.50 1.09 13.56
C ARG A 182 -3.02 -0.13 14.34
N GLU A 183 -1.73 -0.36 14.30
CA GLU A 183 -1.07 -1.28 15.23
C GLU A 183 -0.93 -0.64 16.62
N VAL A 184 -0.60 -1.44 17.64
CA VAL A 184 -0.29 -0.92 18.98
C VAL A 184 0.80 0.14 18.87
N GLY A 185 0.48 1.38 19.25
CA GLY A 185 1.42 2.49 19.28
C GLY A 185 2.24 2.52 20.58
N LEU A 186 3.34 3.26 20.58
CA LEU A 186 4.15 3.54 21.79
C LEU A 186 3.35 4.33 22.85
N ASP A 187 2.29 5.02 22.43
CA ASP A 187 1.35 5.78 23.27
C ASP A 187 0.32 4.90 24.00
N GLY A 188 0.36 3.57 23.81
CA GLY A 188 -0.61 2.62 24.37
C GLY A 188 -1.96 2.66 23.68
N GLY A 189 -2.10 3.34 22.55
CA GLY A 189 -3.31 3.35 21.75
C GLY A 189 -3.69 1.95 21.27
N GLY A 190 -4.99 1.58 21.35
CA GLY A 190 -5.47 0.26 20.95
C GLY A 190 -5.30 -0.05 19.47
N VAL A 191 -5.27 -1.32 19.13
CA VAL A 191 -5.29 -1.81 17.75
C VAL A 191 -6.61 -1.41 17.09
N ILE A 192 -6.55 -0.93 15.85
CA ILE A 192 -7.70 -0.75 14.96
C ILE A 192 -7.48 -1.68 13.78
N THR A 193 -8.31 -2.70 13.67
CA THR A 193 -8.20 -3.73 12.62
C THR A 193 -8.89 -3.27 11.33
N LEU A 194 -8.56 -3.92 10.21
CA LEU A 194 -9.26 -3.69 8.95
C LEU A 194 -10.75 -4.00 9.08
N ARG A 195 -11.11 -5.01 9.84
CA ARG A 195 -12.49 -5.37 10.16
C ARG A 195 -13.24 -4.24 10.87
N ASP A 196 -12.60 -3.58 11.84
CA ASP A 196 -13.19 -2.43 12.54
C ASP A 196 -13.45 -1.28 11.55
N LEU A 197 -12.50 -1.02 10.65
CA LEU A 197 -12.65 0.02 9.63
C LEU A 197 -13.79 -0.27 8.65
N VAL A 198 -13.95 -1.53 8.22
CA VAL A 198 -15.07 -1.92 7.33
C VAL A 198 -16.42 -1.68 8.01
N ARG A 199 -16.54 -2.00 9.31
CA ARG A 199 -17.76 -1.72 10.08
C ARG A 199 -18.01 -0.23 10.28
N GLU A 200 -16.98 0.55 10.50
CA GLU A 200 -17.09 2.01 10.61
C GLU A 200 -17.42 2.67 9.26
N ALA A 201 -16.91 2.11 8.16
CA ALA A 201 -17.25 2.57 6.81
C ALA A 201 -18.77 2.54 6.57
N LEU A 202 -19.45 1.48 6.99
CA LEU A 202 -20.90 1.32 6.82
C LEU A 202 -21.72 2.41 7.54
N ARG A 203 -21.22 2.96 8.64
CA ARG A 203 -21.85 4.05 9.37
C ARG A 203 -21.72 5.41 8.69
N GLN A 204 -20.82 5.51 7.72
CA GLN A 204 -20.56 6.75 6.98
C GLN A 204 -21.43 6.91 5.74
N ARG A 205 -22.42 6.03 5.52
CA ARG A 205 -23.33 6.04 4.36
C ARG A 205 -22.59 6.03 3.02
N PRO A 206 -21.71 5.07 2.75
CA PRO A 206 -21.00 5.00 1.50
C PRO A 206 -21.92 4.54 0.36
N ASP A 207 -21.76 5.12 -0.83
CA ASP A 207 -22.26 4.55 -2.07
C ASP A 207 -21.34 3.41 -2.52
N ARG A 208 -20.04 3.55 -2.23
CA ARG A 208 -19.00 2.54 -2.53
C ARG A 208 -18.02 2.39 -1.38
N ILE A 209 -17.78 1.13 -1.00
CA ILE A 209 -16.69 0.79 -0.07
C ILE A 209 -15.50 0.25 -0.85
N VAL A 210 -14.29 0.66 -0.45
CA VAL A 210 -13.04 0.16 -1.03
C VAL A 210 -12.20 -0.48 0.06
N ILE A 211 -11.82 -1.74 -0.14
CA ILE A 211 -10.96 -2.45 0.79
C ILE A 211 -9.63 -2.70 0.10
N GLY A 212 -8.58 -2.13 0.68
CA GLY A 212 -7.23 -2.17 0.11
C GLY A 212 -6.78 -3.59 -0.18
N GLU A 213 -6.91 -4.50 0.79
CA GLU A 213 -6.67 -5.91 0.61
C GLU A 213 -7.48 -6.75 1.58
N VAL A 214 -8.18 -7.77 1.07
CA VAL A 214 -8.94 -8.74 1.87
C VAL A 214 -8.07 -9.96 2.12
N ARG A 215 -7.84 -10.30 3.40
CA ARG A 215 -6.99 -11.43 3.82
C ARG A 215 -7.61 -12.30 4.90
N GLY A 216 -8.66 -11.82 5.56
CA GLY A 216 -9.17 -12.46 6.77
C GLY A 216 -10.65 -12.18 7.03
N PRO A 217 -11.04 -12.04 8.30
CA PRO A 217 -12.44 -11.99 8.73
C PRO A 217 -13.20 -10.75 8.23
N GLU A 218 -12.51 -9.71 7.75
CA GLU A 218 -13.12 -8.53 7.10
C GLU A 218 -13.86 -8.89 5.82
N ALA A 219 -13.56 -10.04 5.19
CA ALA A 219 -14.28 -10.55 4.03
C ALA A 219 -15.77 -10.70 4.32
N LEU A 220 -16.13 -11.24 5.47
CA LEU A 220 -17.54 -11.40 5.86
C LEU A 220 -18.23 -10.04 6.04
N ASP A 221 -17.59 -9.09 6.74
CA ASP A 221 -18.16 -7.76 6.95
C ASP A 221 -18.31 -7.01 5.62
N MET A 222 -17.38 -7.18 4.69
CA MET A 222 -17.50 -6.69 3.31
C MET A 222 -18.73 -7.29 2.59
N LEU A 223 -18.90 -8.61 2.62
CA LEU A 223 -20.05 -9.27 1.99
C LEU A 223 -21.36 -8.79 2.59
N MET A 224 -21.43 -8.54 3.89
CA MET A 224 -22.59 -7.94 4.55
C MET A 224 -22.85 -6.52 4.04
N ALA A 225 -21.80 -5.71 3.83
CA ALA A 225 -21.91 -4.37 3.26
C ALA A 225 -22.51 -4.42 1.84
N LEU A 226 -22.00 -5.32 1.01
CA LEU A 226 -22.47 -5.52 -0.37
C LEU A 226 -23.95 -5.95 -0.40
N ASN A 227 -24.37 -6.84 0.51
CA ASN A 227 -25.76 -7.26 0.65
C ASN A 227 -26.69 -6.14 1.14
N ALA A 228 -26.15 -5.14 1.84
CA ALA A 228 -26.93 -3.96 2.26
C ALA A 228 -27.12 -2.92 1.13
N GLY A 229 -26.65 -3.20 -0.08
CA GLY A 229 -26.81 -2.35 -1.26
C GLY A 229 -25.65 -1.39 -1.54
N CYS A 230 -24.56 -1.46 -0.77
CA CYS A 230 -23.33 -0.74 -1.05
C CYS A 230 -22.55 -1.45 -2.16
N SER A 231 -22.03 -0.73 -3.16
CA SER A 231 -21.09 -1.32 -4.13
C SER A 231 -19.69 -1.43 -3.56
N GLY A 232 -18.88 -2.35 -4.06
CA GLY A 232 -17.53 -2.60 -3.52
C GLY A 232 -16.42 -2.66 -4.57
N LEU A 233 -15.26 -2.18 -4.18
CA LEU A 233 -13.98 -2.52 -4.82
C LEU A 233 -13.08 -3.14 -3.76
N ALA A 234 -12.46 -4.28 -4.06
CA ALA A 234 -11.51 -4.90 -3.14
C ALA A 234 -10.39 -5.59 -3.89
N THR A 235 -9.20 -5.67 -3.25
CA THR A 235 -8.14 -6.54 -3.75
C THR A 235 -7.97 -7.76 -2.87
N LEU A 236 -7.49 -8.84 -3.45
CA LEU A 236 -7.06 -10.01 -2.71
C LEU A 236 -5.93 -10.77 -3.42
N HIS A 237 -5.14 -11.48 -2.64
CA HIS A 237 -4.12 -12.38 -3.19
C HIS A 237 -4.75 -13.69 -3.61
N ALA A 238 -4.71 -13.97 -4.91
CA ALA A 238 -5.17 -15.24 -5.47
C ALA A 238 -4.45 -15.55 -6.78
N ASN A 239 -4.33 -16.83 -7.08
CA ASN A 239 -3.66 -17.30 -8.29
C ASN A 239 -4.61 -17.34 -9.51
N SER A 240 -5.91 -17.24 -9.29
CA SER A 240 -6.94 -17.17 -10.32
C SER A 240 -8.20 -16.50 -9.78
N SER A 241 -9.11 -16.10 -10.68
CA SER A 241 -10.42 -15.56 -10.29
C SER A 241 -11.26 -16.58 -9.52
N ARG A 242 -11.14 -17.86 -9.83
CA ARG A 242 -11.81 -18.94 -9.10
C ARG A 242 -11.27 -19.09 -7.69
N ASP A 243 -9.93 -19.14 -7.53
CA ASP A 243 -9.25 -19.18 -6.22
C ASP A 243 -9.65 -17.95 -5.36
N ALA A 244 -9.82 -16.79 -6.00
CA ALA A 244 -10.29 -15.59 -5.34
C ALA A 244 -11.68 -15.76 -4.70
N LEU A 245 -12.62 -16.36 -5.43
CA LEU A 245 -13.97 -16.61 -4.93
C LEU A 245 -13.97 -17.68 -3.83
N GLU A 246 -13.18 -18.73 -3.97
CA GLU A 246 -13.04 -19.79 -2.96
C GLU A 246 -12.49 -19.20 -1.64
N LYS A 247 -11.52 -18.29 -1.69
CA LYS A 247 -10.97 -17.61 -0.51
C LYS A 247 -11.94 -16.67 0.19
N LEU A 248 -12.93 -16.14 -0.50
CA LEU A 248 -13.94 -15.27 0.13
C LEU A 248 -14.98 -16.06 0.93
N VAL A 249 -15.12 -17.34 0.68
CA VAL A 249 -16.14 -18.21 1.32
C VAL A 249 -15.53 -19.23 2.30
N SER A 250 -14.19 -19.29 2.40
CA SER A 250 -13.46 -20.13 3.34
C SER A 250 -13.18 -19.41 4.66
#